data_6d2d7195e0e02b1359185346b3f67685
#
_entry.id   6d2d7195e0e02b1359185346b3f67685
#
_cell.length_a   1.000
_cell.length_b   1.000
_cell.length_c   1.000
_cell.angle_alpha   90.00
_cell.angle_beta   90.00
_cell.angle_gamma   90.00
#
_symmetry.space_group_name_H-M   'P 1'
#
loop_
_entity.id
_entity.type
_entity.pdbx_description
1 polymer ?
#
loop_
_entity_poly.entity_id
_entity_poly.type
_entity_poly.pdbx_seq_one_letter_code
_entity_poly.pdbx_strand_id
1 'polypeptide(L)'
;MKKITRNILIISACCMGAGIIAAAAGIAAGGWFGIQITGDGIRSASSDTRPYILKKTKLDDFSSIKIDISSEADIEFLPSEDGSAYLEYSLDGTDAEPLWGVSGDTLTVRQKGLLSGGIFFDVGSLSTLSDSVVRLYLPEGTACSDVDISSDFGSMDISGFSADTLTLNLGYGDLDMKNISTDKADIYLDFGNLDMEDITADTPEIDLDYGDLSVKGCSFTDTEITAASGSIETQDTTIGTLALTAEYGDASLQGMTVRSADLTIESGSLYFAASGLETLTGVNKFGDTVFVLSDAQDYSYDLVTEFGKITLSDDIPGRLSSPGTGEMSFTSDGGREKTIEFTAESGDIQVHEK
;
A
#
# COMPACT_ATOMS: atom_id res chain seq x y z
N MET A 1 7.51 -0.82 52.03
CA MET A 1 6.56 0.11 51.34
C MET A 1 6.26 1.30 52.22
N LYS A 2 6.44 2.53 51.71
CA LYS A 2 6.15 3.74 52.51
C LYS A 2 4.63 3.85 52.78
N LYS A 3 4.22 4.29 53.97
CA LYS A 3 2.78 4.40 54.35
C LYS A 3 1.91 5.11 53.26
N ILE A 4 2.46 6.08 52.57
CA ILE A 4 1.81 6.84 51.50
C ILE A 4 1.50 5.93 50.30
N THR A 5 2.46 5.09 49.85
CA THR A 5 2.26 4.17 48.70
C THR A 5 1.17 3.14 49.00
N ARG A 6 1.10 2.66 50.26
CA ARG A 6 0.05 1.72 50.68
C ARG A 6 -1.33 2.37 50.69
N ASN A 7 -1.44 3.59 51.14
CA ASN A 7 -2.72 4.31 51.14
C ASN A 7 -3.20 4.65 49.74
N ILE A 8 -2.30 5.05 48.84
CA ILE A 8 -2.62 5.27 47.42
C ILE A 8 -3.12 3.95 46.76
N LEU A 9 -2.45 2.83 47.00
CA LEU A 9 -2.87 1.53 46.49
C LEU A 9 -4.26 1.10 47.01
N ILE A 10 -4.54 1.34 48.29
CA ILE A 10 -5.86 1.03 48.88
C ILE A 10 -6.95 1.92 48.27
N ILE A 11 -6.69 3.21 48.13
CA ILE A 11 -7.66 4.16 47.52
C ILE A 11 -7.92 3.79 46.09
N SER A 12 -6.87 3.50 45.29
CA SER A 12 -7.01 3.07 43.91
C SER A 12 -7.81 1.76 43.76
N ALA A 13 -7.56 0.78 44.65
CA ALA A 13 -8.31 -0.47 44.67
C ALA A 13 -9.78 -0.27 45.05
N CYS A 14 -10.07 0.64 45.99
CA CYS A 14 -11.44 1.00 46.37
C CYS A 14 -12.18 1.72 45.22
N CYS A 15 -11.50 2.65 44.53
CA CYS A 15 -12.07 3.33 43.36
C CYS A 15 -12.36 2.35 42.21
N MET A 16 -11.43 1.43 41.96
CA MET A 16 -11.61 0.38 40.95
C MET A 16 -12.78 -0.53 41.30
N GLY A 17 -12.88 -1.00 42.55
CA GLY A 17 -13.99 -1.80 43.04
C GLY A 17 -15.34 -1.09 42.92
N ALA A 18 -15.41 0.19 43.32
CA ALA A 18 -16.61 1.00 43.19
C ALA A 18 -17.01 1.22 41.72
N GLY A 19 -16.02 1.42 40.83
CA GLY A 19 -16.24 1.52 39.38
C GLY A 19 -16.82 0.24 38.78
N ILE A 20 -16.28 -0.93 39.14
CA ILE A 20 -16.79 -2.23 38.70
C ILE A 20 -18.23 -2.46 39.18
N ILE A 21 -18.54 -2.13 40.44
CA ILE A 21 -19.89 -2.26 40.99
C ILE A 21 -20.89 -1.31 40.27
N ALA A 22 -20.48 -0.08 40.03
CA ALA A 22 -21.32 0.88 39.30
C ALA A 22 -21.55 0.44 37.85
N ALA A 23 -20.53 -0.11 37.20
CA ALA A 23 -20.62 -0.67 35.86
C ALA A 23 -21.57 -1.89 35.82
N ALA A 24 -21.44 -2.84 36.75
CA ALA A 24 -22.33 -4.00 36.86
C ALA A 24 -23.79 -3.60 37.16
N ALA A 25 -24.02 -2.59 38.01
CA ALA A 25 -25.34 -2.06 38.29
C ALA A 25 -25.95 -1.34 37.07
N GLY A 26 -25.12 -0.65 36.28
CA GLY A 26 -25.54 -0.02 35.02
C GLY A 26 -26.01 -1.06 34.00
N ILE A 27 -25.25 -2.15 33.82
CA ILE A 27 -25.67 -3.28 32.95
C ILE A 27 -26.97 -3.91 33.41
N ALA A 28 -27.09 -4.19 34.71
CA ALA A 28 -28.27 -4.82 35.29
C ALA A 28 -29.54 -3.93 35.17
N ALA A 29 -29.35 -2.62 35.05
CA ALA A 29 -30.40 -1.64 34.80
C ALA A 29 -30.72 -1.43 33.32
N GLY A 30 -30.13 -2.23 32.41
CA GLY A 30 -30.32 -2.11 30.97
C GLY A 30 -29.43 -1.06 30.30
N GLY A 31 -28.41 -0.55 31.02
CA GLY A 31 -27.40 0.31 30.43
C GLY A 31 -26.41 -0.51 29.57
N TRP A 32 -26.09 0.00 28.40
CA TRP A 32 -25.09 -0.58 27.51
C TRP A 32 -23.75 0.14 27.68
N PHE A 33 -22.66 -0.61 27.59
CA PHE A 33 -21.32 -0.02 27.63
C PHE A 33 -20.96 0.51 26.24
N GLY A 34 -20.93 1.77 26.10
CA GLY A 34 -20.37 2.46 24.97
C GLY A 34 -20.55 3.96 25.20
N ILE A 35 -19.45 4.67 25.29
CA ILE A 35 -19.44 6.13 25.31
C ILE A 35 -18.68 6.55 24.06
N GLN A 36 -19.34 7.23 23.15
CA GLN A 36 -18.72 7.92 22.04
C GLN A 36 -18.41 9.36 22.45
N ILE A 37 -17.16 9.76 22.29
CA ILE A 37 -16.74 11.15 22.46
C ILE A 37 -16.54 11.69 21.04
N THR A 38 -17.46 12.53 20.59
CA THR A 38 -17.42 13.19 19.29
C THR A 38 -17.01 14.65 19.45
N GLY A 39 -16.64 15.35 18.38
CA GLY A 39 -16.39 16.78 18.39
C GLY A 39 -17.55 17.63 18.94
N ASP A 40 -18.77 17.08 18.95
CA ASP A 40 -20.00 17.71 19.47
C ASP A 40 -20.36 17.31 20.90
N GLY A 41 -19.55 16.45 21.56
CA GLY A 41 -19.73 16.04 22.97
C GLY A 41 -19.76 14.53 23.20
N ILE A 42 -20.17 14.12 24.39
CA ILE A 42 -20.26 12.73 24.82
C ILE A 42 -21.66 12.20 24.45
N ARG A 43 -21.69 11.11 23.69
CA ARG A 43 -22.92 10.38 23.36
C ARG A 43 -22.88 8.95 23.93
N SER A 44 -24.02 8.38 24.26
CA SER A 44 -24.15 6.95 24.54
C SER A 44 -24.10 6.20 23.20
N ALA A 45 -23.23 5.21 23.06
CA ALA A 45 -23.30 4.28 21.93
C ALA A 45 -24.61 3.49 22.08
N SER A 46 -25.62 3.80 21.26
CA SER A 46 -26.83 3.03 21.26
C SER A 46 -26.66 1.80 20.39
N SER A 47 -26.97 0.61 20.94
CA SER A 47 -26.94 -0.67 20.22
C SER A 47 -27.99 -0.81 19.12
N ASP A 48 -28.72 0.24 18.78
CA ASP A 48 -29.95 0.19 17.95
C ASP A 48 -29.79 0.98 16.63
N THR A 49 -28.57 1.22 16.20
CA THR A 49 -28.31 1.83 14.89
C THR A 49 -28.37 0.76 13.80
N ARG A 50 -29.42 0.85 12.98
CA ARG A 50 -29.58 -0.04 11.83
C ARG A 50 -28.62 0.38 10.74
N PRO A 51 -27.93 -0.58 10.07
CA PRO A 51 -27.06 -0.26 8.94
C PRO A 51 -27.86 0.44 7.83
N TYR A 52 -27.20 1.32 7.12
CA TYR A 52 -27.69 1.87 5.87
C TYR A 52 -27.52 0.82 4.77
N ILE A 53 -28.63 0.35 4.21
CA ILE A 53 -28.63 -0.71 3.20
C ILE A 53 -29.18 -0.16 1.89
N LEU A 54 -28.35 -0.20 0.85
CA LEU A 54 -28.78 -0.07 -0.53
C LEU A 54 -28.72 -1.46 -1.18
N LYS A 55 -29.86 -1.97 -1.60
CA LYS A 55 -29.90 -3.21 -2.38
C LYS A 55 -29.36 -2.94 -3.76
N LYS A 56 -28.82 -3.97 -4.42
CA LYS A 56 -28.28 -3.88 -5.80
C LYS A 56 -29.19 -3.04 -6.70
N THR A 57 -28.78 -1.81 -6.93
CA THR A 57 -29.54 -0.77 -7.62
C THR A 57 -28.85 -0.42 -8.93
N LYS A 58 -29.60 -0.46 -10.03
CA LYS A 58 -29.08 -0.10 -11.35
C LYS A 58 -28.72 1.40 -11.37
N LEU A 59 -27.56 1.70 -11.93
CA LEU A 59 -27.07 3.05 -12.13
C LEU A 59 -27.41 3.57 -13.53
N ASP A 60 -27.51 4.88 -13.66
CA ASP A 60 -27.43 5.57 -14.94
C ASP A 60 -26.00 5.50 -15.48
N ASP A 61 -25.83 5.83 -16.77
CA ASP A 61 -24.52 5.83 -17.40
C ASP A 61 -23.58 6.88 -16.77
N PHE A 62 -22.33 6.55 -16.59
CA PHE A 62 -21.29 7.44 -16.08
C PHE A 62 -19.94 7.14 -16.75
N SER A 63 -19.03 8.09 -16.73
CA SER A 63 -17.66 7.95 -17.20
C SER A 63 -16.63 8.25 -16.10
N SER A 64 -17.05 8.69 -14.92
CA SER A 64 -16.17 8.96 -13.80
C SER A 64 -16.75 8.36 -12.52
N ILE A 65 -15.87 7.91 -11.63
CA ILE A 65 -16.21 7.30 -10.34
C ILE A 65 -15.53 8.10 -9.23
N LYS A 66 -16.30 8.51 -8.23
CA LYS A 66 -15.78 9.13 -7.02
C LYS A 66 -16.37 8.47 -5.79
N ILE A 67 -15.52 7.78 -5.02
CA ILE A 67 -15.88 7.12 -3.77
C ILE A 67 -15.07 7.73 -2.63
N ASP A 68 -15.73 8.22 -1.58
CA ASP A 68 -15.10 8.87 -0.42
C ASP A 68 -15.75 8.31 0.85
N ILE A 69 -15.10 7.33 1.46
CA ILE A 69 -15.58 6.58 2.63
C ILE A 69 -14.63 6.82 3.80
N SER A 70 -15.05 7.63 4.76
CA SER A 70 -14.30 7.85 6.01
C SER A 70 -14.80 7.00 7.17
N SER A 71 -15.74 6.08 6.92
CA SER A 71 -16.20 5.04 7.85
C SER A 71 -15.43 3.75 7.58
N GLU A 72 -15.54 2.79 8.50
CA GLU A 72 -14.98 1.45 8.28
C GLU A 72 -15.86 0.69 7.28
N ALA A 73 -15.38 0.52 6.04
CA ALA A 73 -16.05 -0.28 5.03
C ALA A 73 -15.10 -0.74 3.93
N ASP A 74 -15.27 -1.97 3.49
CA ASP A 74 -14.56 -2.50 2.33
C ASP A 74 -15.17 -1.96 1.02
N ILE A 75 -14.35 -1.83 -0.01
CA ILE A 75 -14.78 -1.39 -1.34
C ILE A 75 -14.46 -2.51 -2.32
N GLU A 76 -15.49 -3.04 -2.98
CA GLU A 76 -15.36 -4.14 -3.92
C GLU A 76 -15.89 -3.75 -5.31
N PHE A 77 -15.06 -3.93 -6.36
CA PHE A 77 -15.50 -3.84 -7.75
C PHE A 77 -15.72 -5.23 -8.30
N LEU A 78 -16.92 -5.52 -8.74
CA LEU A 78 -17.36 -6.83 -9.16
C LEU A 78 -17.84 -6.81 -10.62
N PRO A 79 -17.69 -7.90 -11.38
CA PRO A 79 -18.22 -7.98 -12.72
C PRO A 79 -19.75 -8.00 -12.73
N SER A 80 -20.34 -7.27 -13.68
CA SER A 80 -21.77 -7.29 -13.95
C SER A 80 -22.11 -8.30 -15.04
N GLU A 81 -23.15 -9.10 -14.83
CA GLU A 81 -23.54 -10.18 -15.73
C GLU A 81 -24.36 -9.71 -16.96
N ASP A 82 -25.04 -8.55 -16.86
CA ASP A 82 -26.03 -8.10 -17.85
C ASP A 82 -25.64 -6.83 -18.62
N GLY A 83 -24.38 -6.42 -18.46
CA GLY A 83 -23.87 -5.23 -19.14
C GLY A 83 -24.37 -3.90 -18.58
N SER A 84 -24.94 -3.89 -17.40
CA SER A 84 -25.37 -2.67 -16.69
C SER A 84 -24.57 -2.48 -15.41
N ALA A 85 -24.30 -1.23 -15.02
CA ALA A 85 -23.65 -0.94 -13.75
C ALA A 85 -24.66 -0.95 -12.59
N TYR A 86 -24.23 -1.41 -11.41
CA TYR A 86 -25.03 -1.43 -10.19
C TYR A 86 -24.21 -1.02 -8.98
N LEU A 87 -24.89 -0.36 -8.04
CA LEU A 87 -24.36 -0.06 -6.71
C LEU A 87 -25.15 -0.86 -5.67
N GLU A 88 -24.44 -1.41 -4.71
CA GLU A 88 -24.97 -2.05 -3.52
C GLU A 88 -24.11 -1.64 -2.32
N TYR A 89 -24.69 -1.39 -1.17
CA TYR A 89 -23.92 -1.21 0.04
C TYR A 89 -24.66 -1.63 1.31
N SER A 90 -23.88 -2.01 2.31
CA SER A 90 -24.28 -2.13 3.71
C SER A 90 -23.27 -1.34 4.52
N LEU A 91 -23.67 -0.20 5.10
CA LEU A 91 -22.79 0.73 5.79
C LEU A 91 -23.25 0.96 7.22
N ASP A 92 -22.33 1.26 8.14
CA ASP A 92 -22.66 1.43 9.54
C ASP A 92 -23.64 2.61 9.74
N GLY A 93 -24.75 2.32 10.41
CA GLY A 93 -25.78 3.31 10.75
C GLY A 93 -25.37 4.25 11.88
N THR A 94 -24.23 4.05 12.53
CA THR A 94 -23.67 4.99 13.52
C THR A 94 -23.03 6.20 12.87
N ASP A 95 -22.60 6.06 11.63
CA ASP A 95 -21.97 7.12 10.84
C ASP A 95 -22.99 8.03 10.13
N ALA A 96 -22.51 8.98 9.35
CA ALA A 96 -23.39 9.86 8.59
C ALA A 96 -24.19 9.08 7.54
N GLU A 97 -25.39 9.55 7.21
CA GLU A 97 -26.17 8.96 6.12
C GLU A 97 -25.38 9.00 4.80
N PRO A 98 -25.26 7.86 4.10
CA PRO A 98 -24.54 7.81 2.84
C PRO A 98 -25.21 8.66 1.77
N LEU A 99 -24.41 9.38 0.99
CA LEU A 99 -24.83 10.11 -0.19
C LEU A 99 -24.34 9.37 -1.42
N TRP A 100 -25.21 9.06 -2.34
CA TRP A 100 -24.83 8.40 -3.58
C TRP A 100 -25.72 8.85 -4.76
N GLY A 101 -25.20 8.71 -5.96
CA GLY A 101 -25.95 8.97 -7.19
C GLY A 101 -25.06 9.32 -8.36
N VAL A 102 -25.61 9.30 -9.56
CA VAL A 102 -24.98 9.77 -10.78
C VAL A 102 -25.45 11.19 -11.06
N SER A 103 -24.51 12.12 -11.20
CA SER A 103 -24.77 13.51 -11.54
C SER A 103 -23.82 13.98 -12.63
N GLY A 104 -24.36 14.43 -13.74
CA GLY A 104 -23.57 14.57 -14.96
C GLY A 104 -23.05 13.21 -15.39
N ASP A 105 -21.75 13.11 -15.59
CA ASP A 105 -21.07 11.87 -15.98
C ASP A 105 -20.33 11.20 -14.81
N THR A 106 -20.62 11.58 -13.54
CA THR A 106 -19.89 11.10 -12.36
C THR A 106 -20.80 10.34 -11.41
N LEU A 107 -20.45 9.09 -11.12
CA LEU A 107 -20.96 8.35 -9.98
C LEU A 107 -20.26 8.86 -8.71
N THR A 108 -21.04 9.29 -7.72
CA THR A 108 -20.50 9.67 -6.40
C THR A 108 -21.07 8.74 -5.34
N VAL A 109 -20.21 8.22 -4.46
CA VAL A 109 -20.58 7.48 -3.24
C VAL A 109 -19.79 8.07 -2.10
N ARG A 110 -20.46 8.54 -1.05
CA ARG A 110 -19.78 9.18 0.08
C ARG A 110 -20.45 8.80 1.39
N GLN A 111 -19.65 8.41 2.37
CA GLN A 111 -20.06 8.35 3.77
C GLN A 111 -18.98 8.97 4.66
N LYS A 112 -19.36 9.90 5.52
CA LYS A 112 -18.47 10.48 6.51
C LYS A 112 -18.58 9.71 7.81
N GLY A 113 -17.44 9.20 8.30
CA GLY A 113 -17.33 8.68 9.65
C GLY A 113 -17.53 9.81 10.68
N LEU A 114 -18.31 9.56 11.71
CA LEU A 114 -18.48 10.50 12.82
C LEU A 114 -17.20 10.68 13.64
N LEU A 115 -16.21 9.84 13.40
CA LEU A 115 -14.99 9.72 14.17
C LEU A 115 -13.81 10.54 13.62
N SER A 116 -14.00 11.26 12.53
CA SER A 116 -13.00 12.14 11.95
C SER A 116 -12.64 13.29 12.91
N GLY A 117 -11.68 13.06 13.81
CA GLY A 117 -11.04 14.11 14.61
C GLY A 117 -11.06 13.99 16.13
N GLY A 118 -11.18 12.81 16.74
CA GLY A 118 -11.18 12.65 18.20
C GLY A 118 -10.33 11.48 18.71
N ILE A 119 -9.84 11.61 19.95
CA ILE A 119 -9.18 10.51 20.68
C ILE A 119 -10.26 9.54 21.15
N PHE A 120 -10.19 8.27 20.67
CA PHE A 120 -11.17 7.24 21.00
C PHE A 120 -10.75 6.41 22.19
N PHE A 121 -11.68 6.24 23.15
CA PHE A 121 -11.69 5.11 24.07
C PHE A 121 -13.01 4.38 23.87
N ASP A 122 -13.04 3.39 22.97
CA ASP A 122 -14.13 2.42 22.95
C ASP A 122 -13.86 1.37 24.03
N VAL A 123 -14.60 1.44 25.12
CA VAL A 123 -14.58 0.44 26.18
C VAL A 123 -15.85 -0.38 26.06
N GLY A 124 -15.79 -1.45 25.29
CA GLY A 124 -16.77 -2.54 25.36
C GLY A 124 -17.91 -2.50 24.35
N SER A 125 -17.76 -1.87 23.20
CA SER A 125 -18.56 -2.18 22.03
C SER A 125 -18.17 -3.58 21.55
N LEU A 126 -18.98 -4.58 21.91
CA LEU A 126 -19.14 -5.74 21.04
C LEU A 126 -20.08 -5.27 19.91
N SER A 127 -19.57 -4.38 19.04
CA SER A 127 -20.20 -4.22 17.74
C SER A 127 -20.18 -5.62 17.14
N THR A 128 -21.32 -6.18 16.87
CA THR A 128 -21.44 -7.13 15.78
C THR A 128 -20.93 -6.33 14.59
N LEU A 129 -19.65 -6.54 14.23
CA LEU A 129 -19.08 -6.07 13.00
C LEU A 129 -20.03 -6.59 11.91
N SER A 130 -21.00 -5.79 11.51
CA SER A 130 -21.67 -6.03 10.26
C SER A 130 -20.61 -5.67 9.24
N ASP A 131 -20.23 -6.62 8.39
CA ASP A 131 -19.30 -6.41 7.31
C ASP A 131 -19.80 -5.21 6.49
N SER A 132 -19.30 -4.02 6.82
CA SER A 132 -19.62 -2.81 6.06
C SER A 132 -18.93 -2.92 4.72
N VAL A 133 -19.67 -2.72 3.66
CA VAL A 133 -19.13 -2.89 2.30
C VAL A 133 -19.86 -2.02 1.30
N VAL A 134 -19.11 -1.51 0.34
CA VAL A 134 -19.59 -0.85 -0.88
C VAL A 134 -19.24 -1.72 -2.07
N ARG A 135 -20.22 -2.20 -2.83
CA ARG A 135 -20.04 -3.01 -4.03
C ARG A 135 -20.45 -2.24 -5.28
N LEU A 136 -19.52 -2.05 -6.17
CA LEU A 136 -19.76 -1.50 -7.49
C LEU A 136 -19.65 -2.61 -8.53
N TYR A 137 -20.74 -2.92 -9.20
CA TYR A 137 -20.76 -3.91 -10.28
C TYR A 137 -20.58 -3.19 -11.61
N LEU A 138 -19.54 -3.54 -12.34
CA LEU A 138 -19.18 -2.93 -13.62
C LEU A 138 -19.32 -3.94 -14.77
N PRO A 139 -19.84 -3.53 -15.93
CA PRO A 139 -19.75 -4.33 -17.14
C PRO A 139 -18.30 -4.64 -17.53
N GLU A 140 -18.07 -5.79 -18.14
CA GLU A 140 -16.76 -6.12 -18.69
C GLU A 140 -16.33 -5.07 -19.72
N GLY A 141 -15.06 -4.61 -19.59
CA GLY A 141 -14.51 -3.58 -20.47
C GLY A 141 -15.04 -2.18 -20.22
N THR A 142 -15.55 -1.90 -19.01
CA THR A 142 -15.91 -0.54 -18.60
C THR A 142 -14.69 0.38 -18.74
N ALA A 143 -14.87 1.51 -19.43
CA ALA A 143 -13.86 2.54 -19.57
C ALA A 143 -14.32 3.82 -18.87
N CYS A 144 -13.50 4.32 -17.96
CA CYS A 144 -13.69 5.54 -17.21
C CYS A 144 -12.68 6.60 -17.65
N SER A 145 -13.04 7.87 -17.57
CA SER A 145 -12.07 8.96 -17.69
C SER A 145 -11.34 9.21 -16.37
N ASP A 146 -12.04 9.06 -15.24
CA ASP A 146 -11.46 9.33 -13.94
C ASP A 146 -12.06 8.39 -12.87
N VAL A 147 -11.19 7.78 -12.07
CA VAL A 147 -11.56 6.96 -10.93
C VAL A 147 -10.80 7.47 -9.71
N ASP A 148 -11.52 8.08 -8.76
CA ASP A 148 -10.99 8.67 -7.52
C ASP A 148 -11.63 7.97 -6.32
N ILE A 149 -10.85 7.15 -5.59
CA ILE A 149 -11.32 6.39 -4.44
C ILE A 149 -10.48 6.74 -3.22
N SER A 150 -11.14 7.19 -2.17
CA SER A 150 -10.55 7.43 -0.86
C SER A 150 -11.27 6.63 0.20
N SER A 151 -10.53 5.89 1.03
CA SER A 151 -11.04 5.22 2.22
C SER A 151 -10.10 5.41 3.40
N ASP A 152 -10.65 5.80 4.55
CA ASP A 152 -9.84 5.90 5.77
C ASP A 152 -9.61 4.52 6.39
N PHE A 153 -10.61 3.60 6.28
CA PHE A 153 -10.57 2.26 6.91
C PHE A 153 -11.33 1.23 6.07
N GLY A 154 -10.75 0.02 5.95
CA GLY A 154 -11.29 -1.09 5.18
C GLY A 154 -10.44 -1.39 3.95
N SER A 155 -10.57 -2.58 3.43
CA SER A 155 -9.79 -3.03 2.26
C SER A 155 -10.47 -2.64 0.95
N MET A 156 -9.69 -2.56 -0.12
CA MET A 156 -10.19 -2.35 -1.47
C MET A 156 -9.84 -3.54 -2.36
N ASP A 157 -10.83 -4.11 -3.05
CA ASP A 157 -10.64 -5.10 -4.11
C ASP A 157 -11.24 -4.52 -5.39
N ILE A 158 -10.38 -4.06 -6.31
CA ILE A 158 -10.79 -3.37 -7.53
C ILE A 158 -10.26 -4.07 -8.76
N SER A 159 -11.15 -4.32 -9.71
CA SER A 159 -10.74 -5.10 -10.88
C SER A 159 -11.59 -4.85 -12.13
N GLY A 160 -11.02 -5.18 -13.30
CA GLY A 160 -11.76 -5.39 -14.53
C GLY A 160 -12.25 -4.14 -15.25
N PHE A 161 -11.56 -3.00 -15.14
CA PHE A 161 -11.91 -1.76 -15.83
C PHE A 161 -10.69 -1.08 -16.43
N SER A 162 -10.92 -0.03 -17.22
CA SER A 162 -9.88 0.90 -17.63
C SER A 162 -10.21 2.33 -17.21
N ALA A 163 -9.18 3.16 -17.01
CA ALA A 163 -9.34 4.58 -16.68
C ALA A 163 -8.25 5.41 -17.36
N ASP A 164 -8.54 6.66 -17.73
CA ASP A 164 -7.46 7.57 -18.12
C ASP A 164 -6.64 7.97 -16.89
N THR A 165 -7.33 8.25 -15.77
CA THR A 165 -6.69 8.54 -14.46
C THR A 165 -7.28 7.68 -13.36
N LEU A 166 -6.42 7.10 -12.54
CA LEU A 166 -6.76 6.32 -11.36
C LEU A 166 -6.08 6.91 -10.14
N THR A 167 -6.84 7.35 -9.15
CA THR A 167 -6.32 7.87 -7.87
C THR A 167 -6.89 7.05 -6.73
N LEU A 168 -6.02 6.43 -5.95
CA LEU A 168 -6.39 5.57 -4.83
C LEU A 168 -5.69 6.06 -3.56
N ASN A 169 -6.47 6.35 -2.52
CA ASN A 169 -5.95 6.73 -1.22
C ASN A 169 -6.56 5.81 -0.16
N LEU A 170 -5.72 5.05 0.54
CA LEU A 170 -6.15 4.13 1.57
C LEU A 170 -5.39 4.37 2.87
N GLY A 171 -6.09 4.71 3.95
CA GLY A 171 -5.49 4.94 5.25
C GLY A 171 -5.11 3.63 5.94
N TYR A 172 -6.08 2.73 6.12
CA TYR A 172 -5.88 1.44 6.80
C TYR A 172 -6.64 0.33 6.08
N GLY A 173 -5.93 -0.68 5.62
CA GLY A 173 -6.47 -1.86 4.93
C GLY A 173 -5.58 -2.29 3.78
N ASP A 174 -5.86 -3.42 3.19
CA ASP A 174 -5.12 -3.93 2.03
C ASP A 174 -5.78 -3.45 0.72
N LEU A 175 -4.98 -3.27 -0.32
CA LEU A 175 -5.43 -2.91 -1.65
C LEU A 175 -5.06 -4.03 -2.64
N ASP A 176 -6.07 -4.70 -3.16
CA ASP A 176 -5.97 -5.69 -4.21
C ASP A 176 -6.41 -5.09 -5.55
N MET A 177 -5.52 -5.07 -6.53
CA MET A 177 -5.77 -4.54 -7.87
C MET A 177 -5.54 -5.61 -8.93
N LYS A 178 -6.53 -5.81 -9.82
CA LYS A 178 -6.40 -6.86 -10.84
C LYS A 178 -7.03 -6.49 -12.17
N ASN A 179 -6.32 -6.81 -13.28
CA ASN A 179 -6.82 -6.60 -14.65
C ASN A 179 -7.31 -5.16 -14.88
N ILE A 180 -6.48 -4.17 -14.56
CA ILE A 180 -6.76 -2.74 -14.77
C ILE A 180 -5.79 -2.18 -15.80
N SER A 181 -6.31 -1.30 -16.66
CA SER A 181 -5.51 -0.53 -17.62
C SER A 181 -5.73 0.96 -17.38
N THR A 182 -4.65 1.73 -17.25
CA THR A 182 -4.75 3.18 -17.02
C THR A 182 -3.56 3.92 -17.66
N ASP A 183 -3.75 5.18 -18.04
CA ASP A 183 -2.64 6.02 -18.48
C ASP A 183 -1.85 6.50 -17.26
N LYS A 184 -2.55 6.96 -16.21
CA LYS A 184 -1.93 7.45 -14.98
C LYS A 184 -2.55 6.78 -13.75
N ALA A 185 -1.71 6.32 -12.82
CA ALA A 185 -2.15 5.84 -11.52
C ALA A 185 -1.40 6.56 -10.41
N ASP A 186 -2.12 7.15 -9.45
CA ASP A 186 -1.58 7.72 -8.22
C ASP A 186 -2.11 6.88 -7.06
N ILE A 187 -1.25 6.09 -6.41
CA ILE A 187 -1.64 5.11 -5.38
C ILE A 187 -0.90 5.44 -4.09
N TYR A 188 -1.64 5.72 -3.03
CA TYR A 188 -1.14 6.03 -1.71
C TYR A 188 -1.76 5.12 -0.65
N LEU A 189 -0.92 4.43 0.14
CA LEU A 189 -1.33 3.61 1.27
C LEU A 189 -0.54 4.01 2.53
N ASP A 190 -1.25 4.35 3.62
CA ASP A 190 -0.64 4.57 4.93
C ASP A 190 -0.27 3.25 5.62
N PHE A 191 -1.25 2.34 5.78
CA PHE A 191 -1.08 1.05 6.47
C PHE A 191 -1.84 -0.06 5.76
N GLY A 192 -1.12 -1.03 5.22
CA GLY A 192 -1.67 -2.19 4.52
C GLY A 192 -0.80 -2.63 3.36
N ASN A 193 -1.10 -3.77 2.79
CA ASN A 193 -0.37 -4.32 1.66
C ASN A 193 -0.99 -3.87 0.34
N LEU A 194 -0.17 -3.75 -0.69
CA LEU A 194 -0.61 -3.52 -2.06
C LEU A 194 -0.26 -4.71 -2.93
N ASP A 195 -1.29 -5.39 -3.43
CA ASP A 195 -1.16 -6.46 -4.41
C ASP A 195 -1.65 -6.01 -5.79
N MET A 196 -0.76 -6.03 -6.79
CA MET A 196 -1.05 -5.65 -8.17
C MET A 196 -0.86 -6.85 -9.10
N GLU A 197 -1.93 -7.31 -9.75
CA GLU A 197 -1.87 -8.43 -10.72
C GLU A 197 -2.43 -7.99 -12.08
N ASP A 198 -1.66 -8.22 -13.15
CA ASP A 198 -2.04 -7.94 -14.54
C ASP A 198 -2.49 -6.46 -14.75
N ILE A 199 -1.73 -5.51 -14.21
CA ILE A 199 -1.96 -4.08 -14.38
C ILE A 199 -1.13 -3.55 -15.56
N THR A 200 -1.76 -2.73 -16.40
CA THR A 200 -1.07 -1.96 -17.43
C THR A 200 -1.23 -0.48 -17.14
N ALA A 201 -0.12 0.25 -17.00
CA ALA A 201 -0.13 1.69 -16.76
C ALA A 201 1.03 2.38 -17.47
N ASP A 202 0.82 3.62 -17.95
CA ASP A 202 1.92 4.37 -18.53
C ASP A 202 2.79 4.98 -17.42
N THR A 203 2.19 5.67 -16.46
CA THR A 203 2.94 6.37 -15.40
C THR A 203 2.33 6.12 -14.02
N PRO A 204 2.51 4.91 -13.44
CA PRO A 204 2.11 4.68 -12.06
C PRO A 204 3.11 5.29 -11.08
N GLU A 205 2.58 6.03 -10.11
CA GLU A 205 3.25 6.53 -8.91
C GLU A 205 2.67 5.79 -7.70
N ILE A 206 3.52 5.09 -6.94
CA ILE A 206 3.13 4.22 -5.84
C ILE A 206 3.88 4.67 -4.59
N ASP A 207 3.14 5.04 -3.56
CA ASP A 207 3.67 5.50 -2.28
C ASP A 207 3.07 4.69 -1.13
N LEU A 208 3.91 3.93 -0.41
CA LEU A 208 3.53 3.11 0.73
C LEU A 208 4.30 3.55 1.97
N ASP A 209 3.61 3.91 3.05
CA ASP A 209 4.24 4.20 4.32
C ASP A 209 4.56 2.91 5.10
N TYR A 210 3.57 2.02 5.27
CA TYR A 210 3.74 0.75 6.01
C TYR A 210 2.97 -0.39 5.35
N GLY A 211 3.69 -1.39 4.85
CA GLY A 211 3.12 -2.59 4.25
C GLY A 211 3.98 -3.13 3.12
N ASP A 212 3.66 -4.30 2.65
CA ASP A 212 4.40 -4.96 1.58
C ASP A 212 3.78 -4.62 0.21
N LEU A 213 4.64 -4.52 -0.81
CA LEU A 213 4.25 -4.34 -2.21
C LEU A 213 4.52 -5.62 -3.00
N SER A 214 3.49 -6.12 -3.66
CA SER A 214 3.59 -7.24 -4.60
C SER A 214 3.12 -6.80 -5.99
N VAL A 215 3.99 -6.93 -7.00
CA VAL A 215 3.69 -6.56 -8.40
C VAL A 215 3.93 -7.76 -9.30
N LYS A 216 2.86 -8.27 -9.92
CA LYS A 216 2.92 -9.48 -10.71
C LYS A 216 2.24 -9.33 -12.07
N GLY A 217 2.93 -9.73 -13.13
CA GLY A 217 2.38 -9.72 -14.49
C GLY A 217 2.09 -8.34 -15.06
N CYS A 218 2.62 -7.28 -14.43
CA CYS A 218 2.32 -5.90 -14.75
C CYS A 218 3.18 -5.36 -15.90
N SER A 219 2.69 -4.31 -16.56
CA SER A 219 3.40 -3.62 -17.64
C SER A 219 3.31 -2.12 -17.46
N PHE A 220 4.46 -1.47 -17.21
CA PHE A 220 4.58 -0.04 -16.96
C PHE A 220 5.56 0.62 -17.93
N THR A 221 5.26 1.85 -18.36
CA THR A 221 6.20 2.62 -19.19
C THR A 221 7.23 3.34 -18.33
N ASP A 222 6.80 4.21 -17.44
CA ASP A 222 7.65 4.91 -16.46
C ASP A 222 7.01 4.77 -15.08
N THR A 223 7.76 4.30 -14.09
CA THR A 223 7.21 3.97 -12.76
C THR A 223 8.06 4.58 -11.65
N GLU A 224 7.40 5.21 -10.68
CA GLU A 224 8.02 5.64 -9.43
C GLU A 224 7.38 4.86 -8.26
N ILE A 225 8.24 4.26 -7.43
CA ILE A 225 7.84 3.50 -6.24
C ILE A 225 8.58 4.03 -5.04
N THR A 226 7.87 4.47 -4.04
CA THR A 226 8.40 4.84 -2.72
C THR A 226 7.78 3.94 -1.66
N ALA A 227 8.64 3.31 -0.85
CA ALA A 227 8.20 2.50 0.28
C ALA A 227 9.00 2.88 1.53
N ALA A 228 8.33 3.40 2.56
CA ALA A 228 9.01 3.77 3.79
C ALA A 228 9.29 2.54 4.66
N SER A 229 8.37 1.57 4.75
CA SER A 229 8.58 0.33 5.51
C SER A 229 7.78 -0.83 4.93
N GLY A 230 8.46 -1.93 4.65
CA GLY A 230 7.89 -3.15 4.09
C GLY A 230 8.76 -3.71 2.97
N SER A 231 8.44 -4.91 2.54
CA SER A 231 9.16 -5.58 1.47
C SER A 231 8.54 -5.29 0.11
N ILE A 232 9.37 -5.23 -0.92
CA ILE A 232 8.93 -5.04 -2.30
C ILE A 232 9.26 -6.31 -3.08
N GLU A 233 8.24 -6.91 -3.68
CA GLU A 233 8.40 -8.09 -4.54
C GLU A 233 7.84 -7.84 -5.93
N THR A 234 8.60 -8.18 -6.96
CA THR A 234 8.11 -8.17 -8.34
C THR A 234 8.25 -9.56 -8.98
N GLN A 235 7.31 -9.91 -9.83
CA GLN A 235 7.35 -11.14 -10.63
C GLN A 235 6.78 -10.91 -12.03
N ASP A 236 7.50 -11.38 -13.05
CA ASP A 236 7.04 -11.39 -14.45
C ASP A 236 6.53 -10.02 -14.96
N THR A 237 7.21 -8.94 -14.54
CA THR A 237 6.81 -7.55 -14.76
C THR A 237 7.70 -6.88 -15.81
N THR A 238 7.09 -6.09 -16.69
CA THR A 238 7.81 -5.27 -17.69
C THR A 238 7.74 -3.80 -17.31
N ILE A 239 8.89 -3.13 -17.21
CA ILE A 239 8.99 -1.70 -16.86
C ILE A 239 9.98 -1.03 -17.83
N GLY A 240 9.58 0.08 -18.44
CA GLY A 240 10.51 0.85 -19.27
C GLY A 240 11.54 1.57 -18.41
N THR A 241 11.10 2.45 -17.51
CA THR A 241 11.95 3.16 -16.55
C THR A 241 11.42 2.94 -15.14
N LEU A 242 12.29 2.51 -14.21
CA LEU A 242 11.97 2.31 -12.80
C LEU A 242 12.76 3.28 -11.93
N ALA A 243 12.09 4.11 -11.16
CA ALA A 243 12.65 4.80 -10.02
C ALA A 243 12.11 4.15 -8.73
N LEU A 244 13.00 3.61 -7.90
CA LEU A 244 12.62 2.92 -6.66
C LEU A 244 13.36 3.50 -5.47
N THR A 245 12.62 3.90 -4.45
CA THR A 245 13.14 4.28 -3.14
C THR A 245 12.53 3.38 -2.07
N ALA A 246 13.36 2.64 -1.34
CA ALA A 246 12.95 1.84 -0.19
C ALA A 246 13.76 2.25 1.04
N GLU A 247 13.09 2.71 2.11
CA GLU A 247 13.79 3.16 3.32
C GLU A 247 14.09 1.98 4.25
N TYR A 248 13.09 1.16 4.59
CA TYR A 248 13.24 -0.01 5.48
C TYR A 248 12.52 -1.22 4.91
N GLY A 249 13.28 -2.24 4.53
CA GLY A 249 12.77 -3.50 4.02
C GLY A 249 13.58 -4.02 2.82
N ASP A 250 13.37 -5.27 2.50
CA ASP A 250 14.07 -5.91 1.39
C ASP A 250 13.35 -5.65 0.06
N ALA A 251 14.10 -5.46 -1.01
CA ALA A 251 13.58 -5.38 -2.37
C ALA A 251 14.00 -6.61 -3.18
N SER A 252 13.03 -7.42 -3.57
CA SER A 252 13.20 -8.63 -4.38
C SER A 252 12.58 -8.44 -5.76
N LEU A 253 13.37 -7.91 -6.69
CA LEU A 253 12.93 -7.55 -8.03
C LEU A 253 13.29 -8.70 -8.99
N GLN A 254 12.36 -9.62 -9.20
CA GLN A 254 12.58 -10.84 -9.96
C GLN A 254 11.73 -10.92 -11.22
N GLY A 255 12.23 -11.66 -12.22
CA GLY A 255 11.46 -11.91 -13.45
C GLY A 255 11.17 -10.64 -14.26
N MET A 256 11.98 -9.59 -14.06
CA MET A 256 11.73 -8.30 -14.68
C MET A 256 12.33 -8.19 -16.10
N THR A 257 11.61 -7.47 -16.94
CA THR A 257 12.18 -6.86 -18.15
C THR A 257 12.18 -5.35 -17.92
N VAL A 258 13.35 -4.74 -17.79
CA VAL A 258 13.49 -3.30 -17.50
C VAL A 258 14.59 -2.71 -18.35
N ARG A 259 14.35 -1.50 -18.88
CA ARG A 259 15.32 -0.79 -19.70
C ARG A 259 16.24 0.11 -18.89
N SER A 260 15.69 0.87 -17.97
CA SER A 260 16.45 1.78 -17.10
C SER A 260 15.97 1.65 -15.66
N ALA A 261 16.89 1.64 -14.71
CA ALA A 261 16.56 1.61 -13.29
C ALA A 261 17.42 2.60 -12.49
N ASP A 262 16.76 3.31 -11.56
CA ASP A 262 17.39 4.13 -10.53
C ASP A 262 16.90 3.62 -9.16
N LEU A 263 17.81 3.09 -8.34
CA LEU A 263 17.48 2.34 -7.14
C LEU A 263 18.13 2.97 -5.90
N THR A 264 17.32 3.37 -4.94
CA THR A 264 17.77 3.85 -3.64
C THR A 264 17.23 2.93 -2.55
N ILE A 265 18.10 2.19 -1.87
CA ILE A 265 17.77 1.35 -0.72
C ILE A 265 18.50 1.92 0.50
N GLU A 266 17.77 2.33 1.53
CA GLU A 266 18.40 2.88 2.72
C GLU A 266 18.81 1.78 3.71
N SER A 267 17.91 0.81 3.97
CA SER A 267 18.17 -0.28 4.90
C SER A 267 17.39 -1.53 4.51
N GLY A 268 18.08 -2.50 3.96
CA GLY A 268 17.53 -3.76 3.45
C GLY A 268 18.41 -4.37 2.37
N SER A 269 18.13 -5.59 2.00
CA SER A 269 18.83 -6.26 0.90
C SER A 269 18.14 -6.00 -0.42
N LEU A 270 18.94 -5.85 -1.46
CA LEU A 270 18.46 -5.74 -2.83
C LEU A 270 18.79 -7.01 -3.61
N TYR A 271 17.78 -7.68 -4.11
CA TYR A 271 17.92 -8.71 -5.13
C TYR A 271 17.29 -8.22 -6.43
N PHE A 272 18.10 -8.03 -7.47
CA PHE A 272 17.67 -7.49 -8.76
C PHE A 272 18.00 -8.46 -9.88
N ALA A 273 16.97 -9.11 -10.42
CA ALA A 273 17.09 -10.08 -11.50
C ALA A 273 16.30 -9.61 -12.74
N ALA A 274 17.00 -9.04 -13.70
CA ALA A 274 16.38 -8.40 -14.85
C ALA A 274 16.97 -8.83 -16.19
N SER A 275 16.18 -8.59 -17.23
CA SER A 275 16.59 -8.67 -18.64
C SER A 275 16.29 -7.35 -19.36
N GLY A 276 16.94 -7.13 -20.51
CA GLY A 276 16.71 -5.92 -21.32
C GLY A 276 17.30 -4.62 -20.75
N LEU A 277 18.06 -4.69 -19.66
CA LEU A 277 18.63 -3.53 -18.98
C LEU A 277 19.68 -2.84 -19.87
N GLU A 278 19.56 -1.52 -20.00
CA GLU A 278 20.53 -0.65 -20.66
C GLU A 278 21.32 0.17 -19.63
N THR A 279 20.62 0.73 -18.65
CA THR A 279 21.24 1.56 -17.61
C THR A 279 20.69 1.23 -16.22
N LEU A 280 21.59 1.15 -15.25
CA LEU A 280 21.22 1.09 -13.82
C LEU A 280 22.12 2.05 -13.05
N THR A 281 21.48 2.89 -12.26
CA THR A 281 22.14 3.72 -11.24
C THR A 281 21.54 3.38 -9.87
N GLY A 282 22.31 3.54 -8.81
CA GLY A 282 21.72 3.40 -7.49
C GLY A 282 22.68 3.33 -6.32
N VAL A 283 22.08 3.26 -5.14
CA VAL A 283 22.77 3.14 -3.86
C VAL A 283 22.03 2.18 -2.93
N ASN A 284 22.77 1.35 -2.21
CA ASN A 284 22.29 0.65 -1.02
C ASN A 284 23.14 1.08 0.17
N LYS A 285 22.53 1.76 1.15
CA LYS A 285 23.30 2.26 2.29
C LYS A 285 23.63 1.15 3.28
N PHE A 286 22.63 0.30 3.61
CA PHE A 286 22.81 -0.77 4.60
C PHE A 286 22.11 -2.04 4.15
N GLY A 287 22.89 -3.00 3.64
CA GLY A 287 22.43 -4.32 3.22
C GLY A 287 23.19 -4.84 1.99
N ASP A 288 23.02 -6.11 1.72
CA ASP A 288 23.67 -6.75 0.59
C ASP A 288 22.90 -6.51 -0.71
N THR A 289 23.64 -6.45 -1.81
CA THR A 289 23.07 -6.25 -3.15
C THR A 289 23.48 -7.40 -4.05
N VAL A 290 22.51 -8.00 -4.72
CA VAL A 290 22.71 -9.09 -5.68
C VAL A 290 22.07 -8.70 -7.01
N PHE A 291 22.89 -8.60 -8.05
CA PHE A 291 22.47 -8.45 -9.43
C PHE A 291 22.55 -9.80 -10.16
N VAL A 292 21.47 -10.20 -10.83
CA VAL A 292 21.41 -11.37 -11.73
C VAL A 292 21.00 -10.88 -13.11
N LEU A 293 21.95 -10.82 -14.02
CA LEU A 293 21.80 -10.15 -15.30
C LEU A 293 21.99 -11.13 -16.45
N SER A 294 21.16 -11.02 -17.46
CA SER A 294 21.44 -11.66 -18.76
C SER A 294 22.56 -10.86 -19.45
N ASP A 295 23.55 -11.55 -19.99
CA ASP A 295 24.69 -10.94 -20.68
C ASP A 295 25.49 -9.98 -19.78
N ALA A 296 25.74 -10.36 -18.51
CA ALA A 296 26.44 -9.54 -17.51
C ALA A 296 27.82 -9.03 -18.00
N GLN A 297 28.48 -9.76 -18.90
CA GLN A 297 29.75 -9.36 -19.55
C GLN A 297 29.59 -8.15 -20.49
N ASP A 298 28.40 -7.78 -20.93
CA ASP A 298 28.17 -6.69 -21.90
C ASP A 298 28.01 -5.32 -21.25
N TYR A 299 28.05 -5.22 -19.93
CA TYR A 299 27.93 -3.96 -19.21
C TYR A 299 29.28 -3.31 -18.92
N SER A 300 29.30 -1.99 -18.93
CA SER A 300 30.32 -1.18 -18.27
C SER A 300 29.94 -1.02 -16.81
N TYR A 301 30.78 -1.42 -15.90
CA TYR A 301 30.53 -1.35 -14.46
C TYR A 301 31.37 -0.26 -13.80
N ASP A 302 30.71 0.47 -12.88
CA ASP A 302 31.34 1.27 -11.83
C ASP A 302 30.70 0.91 -10.51
N LEU A 303 31.31 -0.04 -9.77
CA LEU A 303 30.78 -0.55 -8.51
C LEU A 303 31.70 -0.16 -7.38
N VAL A 304 31.14 0.35 -6.29
CA VAL A 304 31.89 0.74 -5.09
C VAL A 304 31.20 0.17 -3.86
N THR A 305 31.96 -0.39 -2.92
CA THR A 305 31.49 -0.62 -1.55
C THR A 305 32.49 -0.03 -0.56
N GLU A 306 31.98 0.69 0.45
CA GLU A 306 32.86 1.27 1.49
C GLU A 306 33.21 0.23 2.56
N PHE A 307 32.24 -0.59 2.96
CA PHE A 307 32.40 -1.64 3.98
C PHE A 307 31.73 -2.94 3.52
N GLY A 308 32.38 -3.65 2.58
CA GLY A 308 31.87 -4.90 2.02
C GLY A 308 32.83 -5.50 1.01
N LYS A 309 32.33 -6.46 0.24
CA LYS A 309 33.06 -7.14 -0.83
C LYS A 309 32.31 -7.02 -2.14
N ILE A 310 33.06 -6.94 -3.23
CA ILE A 310 32.51 -7.06 -4.57
C ILE A 310 32.91 -8.43 -5.11
N THR A 311 31.91 -9.21 -5.50
CA THR A 311 32.08 -10.53 -6.12
C THR A 311 31.38 -10.55 -7.47
N LEU A 312 32.07 -10.99 -8.51
CA LEU A 312 31.55 -11.06 -9.86
C LEU A 312 31.74 -12.47 -10.43
N SER A 313 30.91 -12.85 -11.39
CA SER A 313 31.16 -14.04 -12.22
C SER A 313 32.48 -13.93 -12.97
N ASP A 314 33.18 -15.06 -13.14
CA ASP A 314 34.54 -15.10 -13.67
C ASP A 314 34.71 -14.50 -15.08
N ASP A 315 33.63 -14.43 -15.86
CA ASP A 315 33.64 -13.95 -17.25
C ASP A 315 33.47 -12.42 -17.40
N ILE A 316 33.28 -11.68 -16.30
CA ILE A 316 33.10 -10.23 -16.33
C ILE A 316 34.47 -9.54 -16.32
N PRO A 317 34.90 -8.93 -17.45
CA PRO A 317 36.22 -8.31 -17.53
C PRO A 317 36.25 -6.96 -16.84
N GLY A 318 37.25 -6.72 -16.02
CA GLY A 318 37.42 -5.45 -15.32
C GLY A 318 38.58 -5.48 -14.33
N ARG A 319 38.67 -4.42 -13.54
CA ARG A 319 39.69 -4.25 -12.52
C ARG A 319 39.08 -4.09 -11.14
N LEU A 320 39.35 -5.06 -10.29
CA LEU A 320 39.05 -4.96 -8.87
C LEU A 320 40.17 -4.24 -8.13
N SER A 321 39.86 -3.24 -7.34
CA SER A 321 40.75 -2.47 -6.50
C SER A 321 40.31 -2.55 -5.04
N SER A 322 41.28 -2.78 -4.14
CA SER A 322 41.03 -2.75 -2.70
C SER A 322 42.20 -2.04 -2.02
N PRO A 323 42.06 -0.72 -1.75
CA PRO A 323 43.14 0.09 -1.19
C PRO A 323 43.49 -0.21 0.27
N GLY A 324 42.79 -1.14 0.93
CA GLY A 324 43.07 -1.59 2.30
C GLY A 324 42.45 -0.76 3.41
N THR A 325 41.52 0.14 3.05
CA THR A 325 40.76 1.00 3.98
C THR A 325 39.33 0.45 4.28
N GLY A 326 39.02 -0.74 3.75
CA GLY A 326 37.65 -1.31 3.77
C GLY A 326 36.91 -1.08 2.47
N GLU A 327 37.29 -0.08 1.70
CA GLU A 327 36.70 0.22 0.40
C GLU A 327 37.12 -0.79 -0.66
N MET A 328 36.20 -1.24 -1.46
CA MET A 328 36.42 -1.98 -2.70
C MET A 328 35.73 -1.30 -3.86
N SER A 329 36.39 -1.29 -5.01
CA SER A 329 35.79 -0.81 -6.26
C SER A 329 36.07 -1.77 -7.41
N PHE A 330 35.12 -1.89 -8.31
CA PHE A 330 35.25 -2.62 -9.55
C PHE A 330 34.88 -1.73 -10.72
N THR A 331 35.80 -1.56 -11.63
CA THR A 331 35.55 -0.83 -12.88
C THR A 331 35.88 -1.73 -14.06
N SER A 332 34.98 -1.80 -15.01
CA SER A 332 35.24 -2.44 -16.29
C SER A 332 35.77 -1.43 -17.32
N ASP A 333 36.48 -1.92 -18.33
CA ASP A 333 36.91 -1.06 -19.42
C ASP A 333 35.70 -0.44 -20.13
N GLY A 334 35.66 0.91 -20.16
CA GLY A 334 34.57 1.67 -20.77
C GLY A 334 34.47 1.45 -22.29
N GLY A 335 33.33 1.78 -22.84
CA GLY A 335 33.01 1.72 -24.26
C GLY A 335 31.91 0.77 -24.64
N ARG A 336 31.22 0.20 -23.64
CA ARG A 336 29.99 -0.52 -23.81
C ARG A 336 28.81 0.44 -23.69
N GLU A 337 27.74 0.17 -24.41
CA GLU A 337 26.53 1.02 -24.39
C GLU A 337 25.69 0.84 -23.11
N LYS A 338 25.78 -0.36 -22.52
CA LYS A 338 25.06 -0.68 -21.27
C LYS A 338 25.91 -0.33 -20.06
N THR A 339 25.32 0.28 -19.03
CA THR A 339 26.06 0.76 -17.85
C THR A 339 25.39 0.38 -16.54
N ILE A 340 26.19 0.04 -15.54
CA ILE A 340 25.78 -0.16 -14.15
C ILE A 340 26.70 0.65 -13.25
N GLU A 341 26.13 1.66 -12.60
CA GLU A 341 26.80 2.50 -11.61
C GLU A 341 26.11 2.29 -10.26
N PHE A 342 26.78 1.64 -9.31
CA PHE A 342 26.16 1.30 -8.04
C PHE A 342 27.12 1.41 -6.85
N THR A 343 26.64 1.99 -5.77
CA THR A 343 27.38 2.15 -4.52
C THR A 343 26.68 1.42 -3.39
N ALA A 344 27.43 0.62 -2.62
CA ALA A 344 27.01 0.13 -1.32
C ALA A 344 27.84 0.82 -0.23
N GLU A 345 27.18 1.51 0.72
CA GLU A 345 27.92 2.10 1.85
C GLU A 345 28.35 0.99 2.84
N SER A 346 27.43 0.06 3.15
CA SER A 346 27.73 -1.07 4.03
C SER A 346 26.97 -2.31 3.57
N GLY A 347 27.69 -3.24 2.94
CA GLY A 347 27.16 -4.49 2.40
C GLY A 347 27.96 -4.99 1.22
N ASP A 348 27.74 -6.22 0.86
CA ASP A 348 28.40 -6.87 -0.27
C ASP A 348 27.65 -6.57 -1.58
N ILE A 349 28.40 -6.44 -2.68
CA ILE A 349 27.82 -6.38 -4.03
C ILE A 349 28.20 -7.67 -4.77
N GLN A 350 27.20 -8.37 -5.27
CA GLN A 350 27.39 -9.58 -6.05
C GLN A 350 26.78 -9.42 -7.44
N VAL A 351 27.49 -9.79 -8.48
CA VAL A 351 27.00 -9.79 -9.86
C VAL A 351 27.14 -11.19 -10.45
N HIS A 352 26.00 -11.74 -10.84
CA HIS A 352 25.90 -13.07 -11.43
C HIS A 352 25.36 -13.02 -12.85
N GLU A 353 25.88 -13.87 -13.70
CA GLU A 353 25.27 -14.20 -14.99
C GLU A 353 24.02 -15.08 -14.72
N LYS A 354 22.94 -14.83 -15.47
CA LYS A 354 21.66 -15.55 -15.35
C LYS A 354 21.75 -16.94 -15.98
#